data_405051485d31a549ecb2862775c7ad8b
#
_entry.id   405051485d31a549ecb2862775c7ad8b
#
_cell.length_a   1.000
_cell.length_b   1.000
_cell.length_c   1.000
_cell.angle_alpha   90.00
_cell.angle_beta   90.00
_cell.angle_gamma   90.00
#
_symmetry.space_group_name_H-M   'P 1'
#
loop_
_entity.id
_entity.type
_entity.pdbx_description
1 polymer ?
#
loop_
_entity_poly.entity_id
_entity_poly.type
_entity_poly.pdbx_seq_one_letter_code
_entity_poly.pdbx_strand_id
1 'polypeptide(L)'
;TEAVGRCWLVSMVARALNPGCKVDTMPVFEGAQGARKSSGLEALVGKRWFAEAAESVMSKDFFQTLQGKLLVEIAEMDTFSRAEVAAVKRVITCKVDRYRAPYGRRAEDHPRMCVFSGTTNEDEYLRDATGARRFWPVRCGDVDTEWLTKWRGQLFSASTWRTMRT
;
A
#
# COMPACT_ATOMS: atom_id res chain seq x y z
N THR A 1 5.62 16.10 -2.46
CA THR A 1 5.30 14.93 -3.32
C THR A 1 6.52 14.04 -3.52
N GLU A 2 7.68 14.56 -3.94
CA GLU A 2 8.90 13.77 -4.16
C GLU A 2 9.35 13.03 -2.90
N ALA A 3 9.39 13.69 -1.75
CA ALA A 3 9.77 13.07 -0.48
C ALA A 3 8.84 11.90 -0.10
N VAL A 4 7.53 12.04 -0.32
CA VAL A 4 6.54 10.98 -0.08
C VAL A 4 6.83 9.77 -0.97
N GLY A 5 6.97 9.97 -2.27
CA GLY A 5 7.27 8.90 -3.22
C GLY A 5 8.57 8.17 -2.88
N ARG A 6 9.60 8.92 -2.52
CA ARG A 6 10.89 8.37 -2.10
C ARG A 6 10.76 7.50 -0.85
N CYS A 7 10.15 8.01 0.21
CA CYS A 7 9.95 7.26 1.46
C CYS A 7 9.11 6.00 1.23
N TRP A 8 8.10 6.10 0.38
CA TRP A 8 7.23 4.97 0.06
C TRP A 8 7.96 3.87 -0.72
N LEU A 9 8.75 4.21 -1.75
CA LEU A 9 9.58 3.24 -2.48
C LEU A 9 10.62 2.58 -1.56
N VAL A 10 11.28 3.35 -0.70
CA VAL A 10 12.20 2.82 0.30
C VAL A 10 11.48 1.85 1.25
N SER A 11 10.26 2.16 1.68
CA SER A 11 9.48 1.28 2.55
C SER A 11 9.11 -0.05 1.88
N MET A 12 8.84 -0.07 0.57
CA MET A 12 8.62 -1.30 -0.19
C MET A 12 9.88 -2.18 -0.19
N VAL A 13 11.03 -1.58 -0.50
CA VAL A 13 12.31 -2.31 -0.49
C VAL A 13 12.64 -2.82 0.91
N ALA A 14 12.46 -1.99 1.93
CA ALA A 14 12.70 -2.37 3.33
C ALA A 14 11.83 -3.56 3.75
N ARG A 15 10.54 -3.57 3.40
CA ARG A 15 9.62 -4.69 3.69
C ARG A 15 9.98 -5.96 2.93
N ALA A 16 10.45 -5.83 1.68
CA ALA A 16 10.90 -6.97 0.89
C ALA A 16 12.17 -7.63 1.46
N LEU A 17 13.14 -6.81 1.91
CA LEU A 17 14.41 -7.29 2.46
C LEU A 17 14.34 -7.67 3.93
N ASN A 18 13.49 -7.00 4.71
CA ASN A 18 13.29 -7.24 6.14
C ASN A 18 11.79 -7.29 6.48
N PRO A 19 11.12 -8.43 6.21
CA PRO A 19 9.71 -8.60 6.52
C PRO A 19 9.39 -8.29 7.98
N GLY A 20 8.28 -7.58 8.19
CA GLY A 20 7.88 -7.14 9.53
C GLY A 20 8.56 -5.86 10.02
N CYS A 21 9.46 -5.23 9.27
CA CYS A 21 10.00 -3.93 9.63
C CYS A 21 8.88 -2.88 9.74
N LYS A 22 9.10 -1.82 10.51
CA LYS A 22 8.08 -0.81 10.77
C LYS A 22 7.83 0.06 9.54
N VAL A 23 6.60 -0.02 9.01
CA VAL A 23 6.05 0.90 8.01
C VAL A 23 4.63 1.21 8.46
N ASP A 24 4.35 2.43 8.87
CA ASP A 24 3.09 2.86 9.46
C ASP A 24 2.42 4.03 8.70
N THR A 25 2.85 4.24 7.48
CA THR A 25 2.34 5.28 6.58
C THR A 25 2.00 4.69 5.21
N MET A 26 1.08 5.32 4.51
CA MET A 26 0.76 5.01 3.12
C MET A 26 0.40 6.28 2.34
N PRO A 27 0.79 6.42 1.07
CA PRO A 27 0.27 7.45 0.21
C PRO A 27 -1.18 7.16 -0.15
N VAL A 28 -1.96 8.23 -0.32
CA VAL A 28 -3.31 8.17 -0.88
C VAL A 28 -3.33 9.03 -2.13
N PHE A 29 -3.57 8.39 -3.26
CA PHE A 29 -3.56 9.03 -4.57
C PHE A 29 -4.93 9.61 -4.87
N GLU A 30 -5.02 10.94 -4.87
CA GLU A 30 -6.21 11.73 -5.12
C GLU A 30 -6.27 12.14 -6.59
N GLY A 31 -7.41 12.00 -7.24
CA GLY A 31 -7.57 12.44 -8.63
C GLY A 31 -8.81 11.88 -9.29
N ALA A 32 -9.18 12.44 -10.42
CA ALA A 32 -10.39 12.07 -11.15
C ALA A 32 -10.48 10.56 -11.44
N GLN A 33 -11.70 10.07 -11.57
CA GLN A 33 -11.94 8.74 -12.09
C GLN A 33 -11.35 8.62 -13.51
N GLY A 34 -10.74 7.50 -13.82
CA GLY A 34 -10.07 7.30 -15.11
C GLY A 34 -8.62 7.82 -15.20
N ALA A 35 -8.09 8.50 -14.19
CA ALA A 35 -6.68 8.94 -14.15
C ALA A 35 -5.65 7.81 -14.09
N ARG A 36 -6.08 6.56 -14.23
CA ARG A 36 -5.24 5.36 -14.24
C ARG A 36 -4.39 5.15 -12.97
N LYS A 37 -4.91 5.58 -11.81
CA LYS A 37 -4.21 5.47 -10.52
C LYS A 37 -3.84 4.03 -10.20
N SER A 38 -4.82 3.10 -10.17
CA SER A 38 -4.61 1.67 -9.90
C SER A 38 -3.72 1.01 -10.94
N SER A 39 -3.91 1.33 -12.23
CA SER A 39 -3.04 0.83 -13.31
C SER A 39 -1.60 1.30 -13.14
N GLY A 40 -1.38 2.52 -12.64
CA GLY A 40 -0.06 3.04 -12.32
C GLY A 40 0.60 2.30 -11.17
N LEU A 41 -0.16 1.97 -10.13
CA LEU A 41 0.32 1.19 -8.99
C LEU A 41 0.73 -0.23 -9.42
N GLU A 42 -0.09 -0.88 -10.26
CA GLU A 42 0.23 -2.18 -10.84
C GLU A 42 1.47 -2.09 -11.74
N ALA A 43 1.57 -1.08 -12.62
CA ALA A 43 2.71 -0.89 -13.51
C ALA A 43 4.03 -0.68 -12.74
N LEU A 44 3.96 0.02 -11.60
CA LEU A 44 5.12 0.29 -10.74
C LEU A 44 5.75 -0.98 -10.19
N VAL A 45 4.97 -1.90 -9.66
CA VAL A 45 5.50 -3.13 -9.03
C VAL A 45 5.40 -4.35 -9.93
N GLY A 46 4.52 -4.32 -10.91
CA GLY A 46 4.18 -5.43 -11.79
C GLY A 46 3.07 -6.31 -11.21
N LYS A 47 2.26 -6.88 -12.10
CA LYS A 47 1.04 -7.65 -11.78
C LYS A 47 1.25 -8.75 -10.73
N ARG A 48 2.39 -9.43 -10.76
CA ARG A 48 2.71 -10.49 -9.79
C ARG A 48 2.72 -9.97 -8.35
N TRP A 49 3.24 -8.76 -8.14
CA TRP A 49 3.50 -8.18 -6.82
C TRP A 49 2.45 -7.19 -6.36
N PHE A 50 1.46 -6.93 -7.20
CA PHE A 50 0.34 -6.05 -6.94
C PHE A 50 -0.91 -6.84 -6.54
N ALA A 51 -1.71 -6.29 -5.64
CA ALA A 51 -3.09 -6.69 -5.42
C ALA A 51 -3.94 -5.47 -5.09
N GLU A 52 -5.18 -5.50 -5.53
CA GLU A 52 -6.25 -4.64 -5.04
C GLU A 52 -6.97 -5.38 -3.92
N ALA A 53 -7.23 -4.70 -2.82
CA ALA A 53 -7.98 -5.27 -1.70
C ALA A 53 -9.47 -5.32 -2.06
N ALA A 54 -9.91 -6.44 -2.61
CA ALA A 54 -11.32 -6.68 -2.91
C ALA A 54 -12.16 -6.89 -1.65
N GLU A 55 -11.52 -7.36 -0.56
CA GLU A 55 -12.15 -7.64 0.71
C GLU A 55 -11.97 -6.48 1.69
N SER A 56 -12.98 -6.25 2.52
CA SER A 56 -12.86 -5.28 3.60
C SER A 56 -11.63 -5.59 4.47
N VAL A 57 -10.88 -4.56 4.83
CA VAL A 57 -9.73 -4.67 5.75
C VAL A 57 -10.10 -5.25 7.14
N MET A 58 -11.39 -5.36 7.42
CA MET A 58 -11.93 -5.99 8.63
C MET A 58 -12.19 -7.49 8.46
N SER A 59 -12.14 -7.99 7.23
CA SER A 59 -12.36 -9.41 6.90
C SER A 59 -11.15 -10.26 7.28
N LYS A 60 -11.40 -11.53 7.61
CA LYS A 60 -10.32 -12.51 7.86
C LYS A 60 -9.57 -12.85 6.57
N ASP A 61 -10.25 -12.81 5.44
CA ASP A 61 -9.69 -13.19 4.15
C ASP A 61 -8.80 -12.09 3.55
N PHE A 62 -8.96 -10.84 4.01
CA PHE A 62 -8.07 -9.74 3.66
C PHE A 62 -6.58 -10.10 3.84
N PHE A 63 -6.22 -10.73 4.96
CA PHE A 63 -4.82 -11.07 5.24
C PHE A 63 -4.24 -12.11 4.28
N GLN A 64 -5.08 -12.94 3.67
CA GLN A 64 -4.65 -13.91 2.65
C GLN A 64 -4.26 -13.20 1.35
N THR A 65 -4.95 -12.11 1.01
CA THR A 65 -4.64 -11.27 -0.16
C THR A 65 -3.25 -10.62 -0.06
N LEU A 66 -2.75 -10.38 1.16
CA LEU A 66 -1.44 -9.75 1.37
C LEU A 66 -0.26 -10.67 1.04
N GLN A 67 -0.49 -11.99 0.99
CA GLN A 67 0.61 -12.95 0.85
C GLN A 67 1.26 -12.92 -0.53
N GLY A 68 2.60 -12.80 -0.52
CA GLY A 68 3.39 -12.73 -1.74
C GLY A 68 3.21 -11.44 -2.53
N LYS A 69 2.64 -10.40 -1.92
CA LYS A 69 2.46 -9.09 -2.54
C LYS A 69 3.44 -8.09 -1.95
N LEU A 70 3.89 -7.17 -2.80
CA LEU A 70 4.75 -6.04 -2.41
C LEU A 70 3.92 -4.78 -2.16
N LEU A 71 2.89 -4.59 -2.96
CA LEU A 71 1.99 -3.45 -2.89
C LEU A 71 0.54 -3.92 -2.91
N VAL A 72 -0.24 -3.42 -1.95
CA VAL A 72 -1.69 -3.65 -1.87
C VAL A 72 -2.41 -2.31 -1.90
N GLU A 73 -3.31 -2.17 -2.86
CA GLU A 73 -4.16 -1.00 -3.00
C GLU A 73 -5.43 -1.15 -2.16
N ILE A 74 -5.76 -0.10 -1.43
CA ILE A 74 -7.05 0.09 -0.76
C ILE A 74 -7.79 1.15 -1.57
N ALA A 75 -8.69 0.70 -2.45
CA ALA A 75 -9.41 1.56 -3.38
C ALA A 75 -10.58 2.29 -2.70
N GLU A 76 -11.09 3.33 -3.37
CA GLU A 76 -12.33 4.03 -3.03
C GLU A 76 -12.44 4.51 -1.58
N MET A 77 -11.35 5.05 -1.04
CA MET A 77 -11.30 5.48 0.36
C MET A 77 -12.29 6.59 0.74
N ASP A 78 -12.85 7.28 -0.25
CA ASP A 78 -13.93 8.27 -0.10
C ASP A 78 -15.24 7.64 0.41
N THR A 79 -15.48 6.36 0.14
CA THR A 79 -16.67 5.63 0.58
C THR A 79 -16.58 5.12 2.02
N PHE A 80 -15.39 5.17 2.64
CA PHE A 80 -15.12 4.53 3.92
C PHE A 80 -15.81 5.24 5.10
N SER A 81 -16.45 4.44 5.94
CA SER A 81 -16.90 4.85 7.26
C SER A 81 -15.73 5.16 8.20
N ARG A 82 -16.00 5.86 9.29
CA ARG A 82 -15.00 6.12 10.34
C ARG A 82 -14.40 4.82 10.93
N ALA A 83 -15.21 3.76 11.02
CA ALA A 83 -14.77 2.47 11.52
C ALA A 83 -13.77 1.80 10.56
N GLU A 84 -14.01 1.88 9.25
CA GLU A 84 -13.10 1.36 8.22
C GLU A 84 -11.80 2.13 8.19
N VAL A 85 -11.83 3.46 8.24
CA VAL A 85 -10.61 4.28 8.35
C VAL A 85 -9.80 3.91 9.59
N ALA A 86 -10.46 3.67 10.75
CA ALA A 86 -9.78 3.21 11.96
C ALA A 86 -9.19 1.80 11.81
N ALA A 87 -9.85 0.91 11.05
CA ALA A 87 -9.35 -0.41 10.74
C ALA A 87 -8.11 -0.34 9.82
N VAL A 88 -8.14 0.50 8.78
CA VAL A 88 -6.99 0.75 7.90
C VAL A 88 -5.80 1.28 8.70
N LYS A 89 -6.00 2.24 9.60
CA LYS A 89 -4.94 2.76 10.49
C LYS A 89 -4.28 1.65 11.32
N ARG A 90 -5.07 0.69 11.82
CA ARG A 90 -4.53 -0.47 12.56
C ARG A 90 -3.77 -1.42 11.64
N VAL A 91 -4.34 -1.73 10.48
CA VAL A 91 -3.73 -2.64 9.49
C VAL A 91 -2.38 -2.10 9.02
N ILE A 92 -2.27 -0.81 8.69
CA ILE A 92 -1.00 -0.22 8.22
C ILE A 92 0.11 -0.41 9.27
N THR A 93 -0.20 -0.28 10.55
CA THR A 93 0.80 -0.35 11.64
C THR A 93 1.21 -1.77 12.02
N CYS A 94 0.47 -2.80 11.57
CA CYS A 94 0.82 -4.19 11.87
C CYS A 94 2.12 -4.59 11.19
N LYS A 95 2.97 -5.28 11.94
CA LYS A 95 4.24 -5.85 11.47
C LYS A 95 4.10 -7.34 11.12
N VAL A 96 3.16 -8.01 11.75
CA VAL A 96 2.92 -9.45 11.63
C VAL A 96 1.43 -9.65 11.45
N ASP A 97 1.06 -10.44 10.47
CA ASP A 97 -0.31 -10.85 10.19
C ASP A 97 -0.55 -12.23 10.77
N ARG A 98 -1.52 -12.33 11.68
CA ARG A 98 -1.89 -13.61 12.28
C ARG A 98 -3.19 -14.09 11.68
N TYR A 99 -3.11 -15.12 10.86
CA TYR A 99 -4.28 -15.73 10.23
C TYR A 99 -4.07 -17.24 10.01
N ARG A 100 -5.17 -17.92 9.69
CA ARG A 100 -5.17 -19.34 9.34
C ARG A 100 -5.23 -19.46 7.81
N ALA A 101 -4.21 -20.07 7.20
CA ALA A 101 -4.23 -20.36 5.77
C ALA A 101 -5.42 -21.29 5.42
N PRO A 102 -5.92 -21.26 4.17
CA PRO A 102 -6.90 -22.21 3.70
C PRO A 102 -6.42 -23.64 3.99
N TYR A 103 -7.31 -24.45 4.55
CA TYR A 103 -7.01 -25.83 4.99
C TYR A 103 -5.98 -25.95 6.12
N GLY A 104 -5.42 -24.87 6.61
CA GLY A 104 -4.51 -24.86 7.76
C GLY A 104 -5.23 -25.29 9.04
N ARG A 105 -4.52 -26.00 9.93
CA ARG A 105 -5.08 -26.43 11.23
C ARG A 105 -4.99 -25.36 12.31
N ARG A 106 -4.00 -24.45 12.20
CA ARG A 106 -3.70 -23.43 13.22
C ARG A 106 -3.49 -22.06 12.57
N ALA A 107 -3.70 -21.00 13.35
CA ALA A 107 -3.30 -19.64 12.96
C ALA A 107 -1.79 -19.49 13.17
N GLU A 108 -1.13 -18.95 12.18
CA GLU A 108 0.33 -18.73 12.16
C GLU A 108 0.64 -17.25 11.99
N ASP A 109 1.82 -16.86 12.44
CA ASP A 109 2.32 -15.51 12.33
C ASP A 109 3.12 -15.36 11.02
N HIS A 110 2.71 -14.39 10.20
CA HIS A 110 3.33 -14.08 8.91
C HIS A 110 3.92 -12.67 8.96
N PRO A 111 5.25 -12.50 9.01
CA PRO A 111 5.87 -11.19 8.92
C PRO A 111 5.44 -10.48 7.64
N ARG A 112 4.94 -9.25 7.77
CA ARG A 112 4.37 -8.52 6.64
C ARG A 112 5.45 -8.08 5.65
N MET A 113 5.28 -8.42 4.38
CA MET A 113 6.17 -8.04 3.27
C MET A 113 5.61 -6.88 2.45
N CYS A 114 4.30 -6.67 2.44
CA CYS A 114 3.69 -5.62 1.63
C CYS A 114 3.66 -4.26 2.32
N VAL A 115 3.53 -3.22 1.51
CA VAL A 115 3.11 -1.88 1.89
C VAL A 115 1.76 -1.57 1.27
N PHE A 116 1.12 -0.49 1.73
CA PHE A 116 -0.19 -0.09 1.24
C PHE A 116 -0.11 1.22 0.46
N SER A 117 -1.09 1.39 -0.43
CA SER A 117 -1.50 2.67 -1.01
C SER A 117 -3.02 2.78 -0.96
N GLY A 118 -3.51 4.00 -0.86
CA GLY A 118 -4.93 4.29 -1.04
C GLY A 118 -5.17 4.98 -2.36
N THR A 119 -6.38 4.85 -2.90
CA THR A 119 -6.88 5.67 -4.00
C THR A 119 -8.24 6.26 -3.66
N THR A 120 -8.49 7.46 -4.14
CA THR A 120 -9.76 8.17 -3.96
C THR A 120 -10.02 9.06 -5.16
N ASN A 121 -11.28 9.33 -5.42
CA ASN A 121 -11.72 10.26 -6.46
C ASN A 121 -12.03 11.67 -5.90
N GLU A 122 -12.07 11.81 -4.57
CA GLU A 122 -12.41 13.04 -3.86
C GLU A 122 -11.24 13.56 -3.01
N ASP A 123 -11.20 14.87 -2.79
CA ASP A 123 -10.20 15.54 -1.97
C ASP A 123 -10.52 15.45 -0.46
N GLU A 124 -11.77 15.17 -0.09
CA GLU A 124 -12.27 15.17 1.30
C GLU A 124 -12.69 13.77 1.78
N TYR A 125 -11.78 12.83 1.85
CA TYR A 125 -12.04 11.47 2.32
C TYR A 125 -11.62 11.21 3.78
N LEU A 126 -10.69 12.02 4.34
CA LEU A 126 -10.25 11.90 5.72
C LEU A 126 -11.06 12.81 6.65
N ARG A 127 -12.21 12.34 7.09
CA ARG A 127 -13.10 13.08 8.03
C ARG A 127 -12.59 13.10 9.47
N ASP A 128 -11.46 12.47 9.76
CA ASP A 128 -10.88 12.37 11.11
C ASP A 128 -9.45 12.89 11.12
N ALA A 129 -9.24 14.05 11.79
CA ALA A 129 -7.92 14.65 11.97
C ALA A 129 -6.99 13.81 12.86
N THR A 130 -7.52 12.87 13.66
CA THR A 130 -6.72 12.03 14.54
C THR A 130 -6.04 10.90 13.76
N GLY A 131 -4.73 10.96 13.65
CA GLY A 131 -3.94 9.95 12.94
C GLY A 131 -3.80 10.19 11.43
N ALA A 132 -4.17 11.35 10.92
CA ALA A 132 -3.94 11.78 9.54
C ALA A 132 -2.46 11.67 9.10
N ARG A 133 -1.51 11.72 10.04
CA ARG A 133 -0.08 11.54 9.79
C ARG A 133 0.29 10.22 9.09
N ARG A 134 -0.61 9.22 9.10
CA ARG A 134 -0.38 7.93 8.43
C ARG A 134 -0.72 7.96 6.96
N PHE A 135 -1.60 8.87 6.56
CA PHE A 135 -2.06 9.03 5.20
C PHE A 135 -1.37 10.22 4.57
N TRP A 136 -0.71 10.00 3.47
CA TRP A 136 0.02 11.03 2.74
C TRP A 136 -0.71 11.34 1.44
N PRO A 137 -1.51 12.42 1.39
CA PRO A 137 -2.23 12.77 0.19
C PRO A 137 -1.28 13.13 -0.95
N VAL A 138 -1.53 12.57 -2.12
CA VAL A 138 -0.77 12.82 -3.35
C VAL A 138 -1.74 13.07 -4.48
N ARG A 139 -1.83 14.32 -4.91
CA ARG A 139 -2.66 14.66 -6.07
C ARG A 139 -2.04 14.13 -7.34
N CYS A 140 -2.87 13.43 -8.15
CA CYS A 140 -2.48 12.81 -9.40
C CYS A 140 -3.27 13.43 -10.56
N GLY A 141 -2.56 13.74 -11.65
CA GLY A 141 -3.14 13.82 -12.98
C GLY A 141 -3.16 12.44 -13.65
N ASP A 142 -3.20 12.43 -14.97
CA ASP A 142 -3.08 11.20 -15.74
C ASP A 142 -1.76 10.49 -15.49
N VAL A 143 -1.83 9.20 -15.19
CA VAL A 143 -0.65 8.39 -14.87
C VAL A 143 -0.08 7.77 -16.14
N ASP A 144 1.20 8.02 -16.42
CA ASP A 144 1.94 7.39 -17.49
C ASP A 144 2.43 5.97 -17.07
N THR A 145 1.59 4.98 -17.38
CA THR A 145 1.86 3.58 -17.05
C THR A 145 2.99 2.96 -17.87
N GLU A 146 3.24 3.46 -19.09
CA GLU A 146 4.33 3.00 -19.94
C GLU A 146 5.67 3.46 -19.38
N TRP A 147 5.75 4.73 -18.99
CA TRP A 147 6.93 5.26 -18.33
C TRP A 147 7.25 4.51 -17.05
N LEU A 148 6.25 4.27 -16.19
CA LEU A 148 6.44 3.51 -14.95
C LEU A 148 6.95 2.08 -15.23
N THR A 149 6.36 1.39 -16.20
CA THR A 149 6.80 0.04 -16.58
C THR A 149 8.24 0.03 -17.08
N LYS A 150 8.63 1.01 -17.89
CA LYS A 150 9.98 1.14 -18.45
C LYS A 150 11.03 1.42 -17.37
N TRP A 151 10.72 2.30 -16.41
CA TRP A 151 11.70 2.83 -15.46
C TRP A 151 11.62 2.22 -14.07
N ARG A 152 10.67 1.33 -13.79
CA ARG A 152 10.48 0.72 -12.45
C ARG A 152 11.77 0.12 -11.88
N GLY A 153 12.57 -0.54 -12.71
CA GLY A 153 13.83 -1.13 -12.26
C GLY A 153 14.81 -0.09 -11.70
N GLN A 154 14.91 1.07 -12.31
CA GLN A 154 15.77 2.16 -11.82
C GLN A 154 15.22 2.80 -10.55
N LEU A 155 13.88 2.97 -10.45
CA LEU A 155 13.23 3.50 -9.27
C LEU A 155 13.50 2.63 -8.04
N PHE A 156 13.41 1.30 -8.18
CA PHE A 156 13.71 0.37 -7.09
C PHE A 156 15.21 0.25 -6.80
N SER A 157 16.08 0.27 -7.81
CA SER A 157 17.53 0.27 -7.61
C SER A 157 17.99 1.46 -6.78
N ALA A 158 17.52 2.68 -7.11
CA ALA A 158 17.82 3.88 -6.32
C ALA A 158 17.31 3.78 -4.87
N SER A 159 16.19 3.13 -4.65
CA SER A 159 15.62 2.91 -3.31
C SER A 159 16.40 1.86 -2.51
N THR A 160 16.88 0.80 -3.15
CA THR A 160 17.72 -0.24 -2.53
C THR A 160 19.02 0.34 -1.99
N TRP A 161 19.72 1.17 -2.75
CA TRP A 161 20.94 1.84 -2.32
C TRP A 161 20.76 2.67 -1.05
N ARG A 162 19.60 3.28 -0.86
CA ARG A 162 19.30 4.07 0.34
C ARG A 162 19.00 3.19 1.55
N THR A 163 18.30 2.09 1.36
CA THR A 163 17.97 1.14 2.45
C THR A 163 19.22 0.46 3.02
N MET A 164 20.25 0.23 2.20
CA MET A 164 21.49 -0.40 2.64
C MET A 164 22.44 0.55 3.40
N ARG A 165 22.18 1.85 3.39
CA ARG A 165 23.03 2.88 4.03
C ARG A 165 22.51 3.36 5.38
N THR A 166 21.34 2.92 5.81
CA THR A 166 20.71 3.22 7.12
C THR A 166 20.76 2.00 8.01
#